data_2ee946dd804814797428e4a6487135ac
#
_entry.id   2ee946dd804814797428e4a6487135ac
#
_cell.length_a   1.000
_cell.length_b   1.000
_cell.length_c   1.000
_cell.angle_alpha   90.00
_cell.angle_beta   90.00
_cell.angle_gamma   90.00
#
_symmetry.space_group_name_H-M   'P 1'
#
loop_
_entity.id
_entity.type
_entity.pdbx_description
1 polymer ?
#
loop_
_entity_poly.entity_id
_entity_poly.type
_entity_poly.pdbx_seq_one_letter_code
_entity_poly.pdbx_strand_id
1 'polypeptide(L)'
;HACPILYAALNEKGYFGEHVEHFHLRELGSKFQGHPVMNKTPGVDMTSGSLGNGIAIGAGMALAGKYQKKDYTVYVIAGDGELQEGVVWEGGNVAAGRRLDNLIVFVDRNGWQSGGTVEETVGRNNVAERFAAFGWHVQEISGHDIDAVRSAVAAAKAETGRPHVIVCDCVKGKGVSFMENDNAWHKGVPTDEQYAAAKRELEG
;
A
#
# COMPACT_ATOMS: atom_id res chain seq x y z
N HIS A 1 2.81 -8.73 -4.79
CA HIS A 1 2.23 -8.64 -6.15
C HIS A 1 2.16 -7.19 -6.67
N ALA A 2 2.16 -6.19 -5.81
CA ALA A 2 2.08 -4.77 -6.17
C ALA A 2 3.42 -4.14 -6.59
N CYS A 3 4.52 -4.89 -6.62
CA CYS A 3 5.84 -4.35 -6.98
C CYS A 3 5.90 -3.70 -8.38
N PRO A 4 5.18 -4.14 -9.42
CA PRO A 4 5.23 -3.48 -10.73
C PRO A 4 4.80 -2.01 -10.66
N ILE A 5 3.70 -1.70 -9.95
CA ILE A 5 3.23 -0.32 -9.83
C ILE A 5 4.17 0.55 -8.98
N LEU A 6 4.81 -0.03 -7.96
CA LEU A 6 5.84 0.67 -7.20
C LEU A 6 7.01 1.07 -8.12
N TYR A 7 7.51 0.14 -8.93
CA TYR A 7 8.61 0.44 -9.85
C TYR A 7 8.20 1.44 -10.93
N ALA A 8 6.98 1.35 -11.47
CA ALA A 8 6.46 2.34 -12.39
C ALA A 8 6.39 3.74 -11.75
N ALA A 9 5.87 3.85 -10.53
CA ALA A 9 5.81 5.11 -9.80
C ALA A 9 7.20 5.72 -9.52
N LEU A 10 8.17 4.89 -9.13
CA LEU A 10 9.56 5.32 -8.91
C LEU A 10 10.23 5.77 -10.22
N ASN A 11 9.92 5.09 -11.33
CA ASN A 11 10.39 5.47 -12.66
C ASN A 11 9.87 6.85 -13.07
N GLU A 12 8.56 7.05 -12.98
CA GLU A 12 7.90 8.35 -13.25
C GLU A 12 8.44 9.49 -12.37
N LYS A 13 8.86 9.18 -11.15
CA LYS A 13 9.49 10.13 -10.23
C LYS A 13 10.99 10.33 -10.47
N GLY A 14 11.59 9.67 -11.47
CA GLY A 14 12.98 9.83 -11.84
C GLY A 14 14.01 9.18 -10.91
N TYR A 15 13.60 8.25 -10.04
CA TYR A 15 14.51 7.59 -9.09
C TYR A 15 15.59 6.74 -9.76
N PHE A 16 15.41 6.37 -11.03
CA PHE A 16 16.36 5.52 -11.75
C PHE A 16 17.39 6.29 -12.59
N GLY A 17 17.28 7.62 -12.62
CA GLY A 17 18.15 8.52 -13.39
C GLY A 17 17.70 8.66 -14.86
N GLU A 18 17.52 7.55 -15.54
CA GLU A 18 16.94 7.47 -16.91
C GLU A 18 15.60 6.74 -16.85
N HIS A 19 14.73 7.02 -17.82
CA HIS A 19 13.45 6.32 -17.94
C HIS A 19 13.67 4.86 -18.32
N VAL A 20 13.11 3.94 -17.54
CA VAL A 20 13.22 2.50 -17.76
C VAL A 20 11.97 2.02 -18.51
N GLU A 21 12.11 1.62 -19.76
CA GLU A 21 10.99 1.10 -20.57
C GLU A 21 10.59 -0.33 -20.15
N HIS A 22 11.61 -1.16 -19.84
CA HIS A 22 11.41 -2.57 -19.48
C HIS A 22 12.10 -2.89 -18.16
N PHE A 23 11.34 -3.28 -17.16
CA PHE A 23 11.86 -3.55 -15.82
C PHE A 23 12.60 -4.89 -15.69
N HIS A 24 12.57 -5.77 -16.67
CA HIS A 24 13.13 -7.13 -16.53
C HIS A 24 12.75 -7.76 -15.18
N LEU A 25 11.45 -7.71 -14.88
CA LEU A 25 10.89 -8.08 -13.58
C LEU A 25 11.19 -9.54 -13.25
N ARG A 26 11.78 -9.79 -12.07
CA ARG A 26 12.12 -11.12 -11.54
C ARG A 26 13.18 -11.89 -12.36
N GLU A 27 13.84 -11.29 -13.31
CA GLU A 27 14.97 -11.91 -13.99
C GLU A 27 16.18 -12.01 -13.06
N LEU A 28 17.01 -13.03 -13.27
CA LEU A 28 18.23 -13.21 -12.49
C LEU A 28 19.18 -12.01 -12.70
N GLY A 29 19.61 -11.39 -11.62
CA GLY A 29 20.49 -10.22 -11.66
C GLY A 29 19.75 -8.88 -11.82
N SER A 30 18.46 -8.87 -12.15
CA SER A 30 17.70 -7.63 -12.20
C SER A 30 17.56 -6.99 -10.80
N LYS A 31 17.59 -5.67 -10.75
CA LYS A 31 17.27 -4.91 -9.55
C LYS A 31 15.75 -4.86 -9.24
N PHE A 32 14.93 -5.25 -10.20
CA PHE A 32 13.47 -5.24 -10.12
C PHE A 32 12.94 -6.62 -9.78
N GLN A 33 13.02 -6.99 -8.51
CA GLN A 33 12.57 -8.29 -8.03
C GLN A 33 11.08 -8.27 -7.62
N GLY A 34 10.46 -9.44 -7.54
CA GLY A 34 9.07 -9.59 -7.10
C GLY A 34 8.82 -9.11 -5.67
N HIS A 35 9.86 -9.06 -4.86
CA HIS A 35 9.89 -8.38 -3.56
C HIS A 35 10.91 -7.25 -3.63
N PRO A 36 10.49 -5.99 -3.51
CA PRO A 36 11.41 -4.86 -3.52
C PRO A 36 12.45 -4.94 -2.40
N VAL A 37 13.70 -4.65 -2.74
CA VAL A 37 14.81 -4.77 -1.80
C VAL A 37 15.47 -3.41 -1.60
N MET A 38 15.51 -2.95 -0.34
CA MET A 38 16.25 -1.77 0.07
C MET A 38 17.73 -1.89 -0.35
N ASN A 39 18.34 -0.80 -0.78
CA ASN A 39 19.71 -0.72 -1.27
C ASN A 39 20.01 -1.44 -2.61
N LYS A 40 19.02 -2.10 -3.23
CA LYS A 40 19.14 -2.66 -4.59
C LYS A 40 18.37 -1.85 -5.61
N THR A 41 17.16 -1.44 -5.27
CA THR A 41 16.33 -0.62 -6.14
C THR A 41 16.27 0.80 -5.59
N PRO A 42 16.74 1.83 -6.32
CA PRO A 42 16.66 3.22 -5.87
C PRO A 42 15.23 3.63 -5.54
N GLY A 43 15.04 4.37 -4.43
CA GLY A 43 13.73 4.81 -3.97
C GLY A 43 12.95 3.77 -3.16
N VAL A 44 13.48 2.57 -2.96
CA VAL A 44 12.90 1.57 -2.06
C VAL A 44 13.45 1.77 -0.65
N ASP A 45 12.64 2.31 0.24
CA ASP A 45 13.03 2.65 1.61
C ASP A 45 13.09 1.43 2.54
N MET A 46 12.41 0.33 2.17
CA MET A 46 12.31 -0.88 2.99
C MET A 46 12.21 -2.13 2.12
N THR A 47 12.94 -3.17 2.49
CA THR A 47 12.74 -4.51 1.92
C THR A 47 11.37 -5.04 2.35
N SER A 48 10.52 -5.37 1.38
CA SER A 48 9.14 -5.79 1.60
C SER A 48 8.85 -7.16 0.99
N GLY A 49 7.65 -7.70 1.27
CA GLY A 49 7.17 -9.00 0.75
C GLY A 49 6.54 -9.89 1.80
N SER A 50 6.94 -9.78 3.06
CA SER A 50 6.27 -10.46 4.17
C SER A 50 5.11 -9.60 4.64
N LEU A 51 3.87 -10.10 4.42
CA LEU A 51 2.65 -9.39 4.75
C LEU A 51 2.59 -8.97 6.22
N GLY A 52 2.01 -7.81 6.49
CA GLY A 52 1.81 -7.23 7.81
C GLY A 52 3.03 -6.51 8.39
N ASN A 53 4.25 -6.87 7.99
CA ASN A 53 5.46 -6.27 8.54
C ASN A 53 5.60 -4.78 8.21
N GLY A 54 4.99 -4.31 7.11
CA GLY A 54 5.05 -2.91 6.69
C GLY A 54 4.63 -1.93 7.79
N ILE A 55 3.54 -2.21 8.49
CA ILE A 55 3.02 -1.35 9.57
C ILE A 55 3.96 -1.35 10.78
N ALA A 56 4.47 -2.51 11.19
CA ALA A 56 5.40 -2.61 12.32
C ALA A 56 6.74 -1.92 12.04
N ILE A 57 7.29 -2.11 10.85
CA ILE A 57 8.53 -1.43 10.42
C ILE A 57 8.28 0.08 10.26
N GLY A 58 7.17 0.48 9.67
CA GLY A 58 6.76 1.88 9.55
C GLY A 58 6.64 2.56 10.92
N ALA A 59 6.08 1.87 11.92
CA ALA A 59 6.07 2.35 13.30
C ALA A 59 7.48 2.55 13.87
N GLY A 60 8.40 1.62 13.59
CA GLY A 60 9.81 1.75 13.98
C GLY A 60 10.49 2.95 13.32
N MET A 61 10.27 3.17 12.02
CA MET A 61 10.79 4.32 11.27
C MET A 61 10.22 5.64 11.80
N ALA A 62 8.91 5.71 12.05
CA ALA A 62 8.26 6.88 12.61
C ALA A 62 8.77 7.22 14.03
N LEU A 63 8.95 6.20 14.86
CA LEU A 63 9.54 6.34 16.19
C LEU A 63 10.97 6.87 16.13
N ALA A 64 11.79 6.33 15.23
CA ALA A 64 13.15 6.80 14.98
C ALA A 64 13.18 8.28 14.57
N GLY A 65 12.26 8.71 13.70
CA GLY A 65 12.12 10.11 13.30
C GLY A 65 11.85 11.03 14.49
N LYS A 66 10.87 10.66 15.33
CA LYS A 66 10.57 11.41 16.56
C LYS A 66 11.75 11.46 17.53
N TYR A 67 12.38 10.32 17.77
CA TYR A 67 13.55 10.24 18.66
C TYR A 67 14.71 11.12 18.18
N GLN A 68 14.98 11.11 16.86
CA GLN A 68 16.04 11.90 16.23
C GLN A 68 15.63 13.36 15.95
N LYS A 69 14.38 13.75 16.26
CA LYS A 69 13.81 15.08 15.98
C LYS A 69 13.89 15.44 14.49
N LYS A 70 13.66 14.45 13.62
CA LYS A 70 13.59 14.64 12.17
C LYS A 70 12.15 14.85 11.74
N ASP A 71 11.94 15.84 10.87
CA ASP A 71 10.64 16.19 10.32
C ASP A 71 10.40 15.40 9.02
N TYR A 72 9.99 14.13 9.16
CA TYR A 72 9.50 13.32 8.05
C TYR A 72 8.26 12.53 8.45
N THR A 73 7.43 12.24 7.46
CA THR A 73 6.27 11.39 7.58
C THR A 73 6.55 10.03 6.96
N VAL A 74 6.18 8.96 7.64
CA VAL A 74 6.25 7.60 7.13
C VAL A 74 4.90 7.22 6.55
N TYR A 75 4.91 6.75 5.30
CA TYR A 75 3.72 6.25 4.61
C TYR A 75 3.83 4.74 4.43
N VAL A 76 2.76 4.03 4.72
CA VAL A 76 2.65 2.59 4.50
C VAL A 76 1.39 2.32 3.69
N ILE A 77 1.47 1.44 2.70
CA ILE A 77 0.29 0.93 1.99
C ILE A 77 0.15 -0.55 2.36
N ALA A 78 -1.02 -0.92 2.86
CA ALA A 78 -1.38 -2.29 3.22
C ALA A 78 -2.67 -2.71 2.50
N GLY A 79 -2.80 -3.98 2.16
CA GLY A 79 -4.05 -4.55 1.67
C GLY A 79 -4.98 -4.94 2.81
N ASP A 80 -6.28 -4.93 2.59
CA ASP A 80 -7.26 -5.36 3.60
C ASP A 80 -7.14 -6.85 3.98
N GLY A 81 -6.77 -7.71 3.03
CA GLY A 81 -6.43 -9.11 3.29
C GLY A 81 -5.15 -9.27 4.14
N GLU A 82 -4.18 -8.36 3.99
CA GLU A 82 -2.95 -8.31 4.78
C GLU A 82 -3.23 -8.02 6.27
N LEU A 83 -4.31 -7.32 6.59
CA LEU A 83 -4.67 -6.99 7.97
C LEU A 83 -5.08 -8.22 8.83
N GLN A 84 -5.06 -9.41 8.25
CA GLN A 84 -5.23 -10.67 9.00
C GLN A 84 -3.94 -11.10 9.71
N GLU A 85 -2.80 -10.55 9.31
CA GLU A 85 -1.52 -10.81 9.96
C GLU A 85 -1.48 -10.21 11.37
N GLY A 86 -1.09 -11.00 12.38
CA GLY A 86 -1.05 -10.56 13.78
C GLY A 86 -0.12 -9.38 14.02
N VAL A 87 1.02 -9.34 13.32
CA VAL A 87 2.04 -8.28 13.43
C VAL A 87 1.50 -6.88 13.06
N VAL A 88 0.45 -6.79 12.24
CA VAL A 88 -0.26 -5.54 11.94
C VAL A 88 -0.78 -4.90 13.23
N TRP A 89 -1.43 -5.69 14.06
CA TRP A 89 -2.08 -5.23 15.30
C TRP A 89 -1.06 -5.01 16.42
N GLU A 90 -0.02 -5.82 16.49
CA GLU A 90 1.10 -5.60 17.39
C GLU A 90 1.81 -4.28 17.08
N GLY A 91 2.17 -4.05 15.81
CA GLY A 91 2.75 -2.78 15.34
C GLY A 91 1.80 -1.60 15.51
N GLY A 92 0.52 -1.80 15.21
CA GLY A 92 -0.54 -0.81 15.37
C GLY A 92 -0.72 -0.34 16.83
N ASN A 93 -0.66 -1.28 17.78
CA ASN A 93 -0.71 -0.97 19.20
C ASN A 93 0.51 -0.15 19.67
N VAL A 94 1.70 -0.53 19.21
CA VAL A 94 2.93 0.24 19.48
C VAL A 94 2.82 1.66 18.91
N ALA A 95 2.36 1.80 17.67
CA ALA A 95 2.20 3.10 17.04
C ALA A 95 1.25 4.03 17.81
N ALA A 96 0.13 3.51 18.25
CA ALA A 96 -0.84 4.26 19.08
C ALA A 96 -0.26 4.60 20.46
N GLY A 97 0.33 3.63 21.17
CA GLY A 97 0.93 3.83 22.47
C GLY A 97 2.10 4.83 22.47
N ARG A 98 2.81 4.94 21.37
CA ARG A 98 3.90 5.92 21.16
C ARG A 98 3.44 7.22 20.50
N ARG A 99 2.14 7.35 20.19
CA ARG A 99 1.55 8.55 19.58
C ARG A 99 2.28 8.99 18.32
N LEU A 100 2.48 8.03 17.40
CA LEU A 100 3.27 8.25 16.18
C LEU A 100 2.43 9.00 15.13
N ASP A 101 2.17 10.27 15.35
CA ASP A 101 1.40 11.14 14.44
C ASP A 101 2.12 11.44 13.11
N ASN A 102 3.36 11.01 12.98
CA ASN A 102 4.13 11.01 11.73
C ASN A 102 4.06 9.66 10.98
N LEU A 103 3.12 8.77 11.34
CA LEU A 103 2.81 7.54 10.62
C LEU A 103 1.42 7.63 9.98
N ILE A 104 1.34 7.47 8.67
CA ILE A 104 0.10 7.41 7.89
C ILE A 104 0.06 6.07 7.16
N VAL A 105 -0.95 5.26 7.44
CA VAL A 105 -1.19 3.98 6.79
C VAL A 105 -2.38 4.11 5.85
N PHE A 106 -2.21 3.75 4.59
CA PHE A 106 -3.29 3.55 3.65
C PHE A 106 -3.69 2.08 3.66
N VAL A 107 -4.98 1.81 3.70
CA VAL A 107 -5.51 0.46 3.52
C VAL A 107 -6.27 0.40 2.21
N ASP A 108 -5.76 -0.36 1.25
CA ASP A 108 -6.46 -0.72 0.03
C ASP A 108 -7.57 -1.71 0.38
N ARG A 109 -8.78 -1.18 0.64
CA ARG A 109 -9.99 -1.98 0.93
C ARG A 109 -10.66 -2.36 -0.38
N ASN A 110 -10.10 -3.33 -1.07
CA ASN A 110 -10.68 -3.85 -2.32
C ASN A 110 -11.53 -5.10 -2.11
N GLY A 111 -11.60 -5.64 -0.89
CA GLY A 111 -12.42 -6.80 -0.52
C GLY A 111 -11.85 -8.16 -0.94
N TRP A 112 -10.65 -8.21 -1.54
CA TRP A 112 -10.07 -9.44 -2.10
C TRP A 112 -8.73 -9.81 -1.47
N GLN A 113 -8.50 -11.11 -1.38
CA GLN A 113 -7.21 -11.70 -1.07
C GLN A 113 -6.96 -12.93 -1.96
N SER A 114 -5.78 -13.55 -1.87
CA SER A 114 -5.39 -14.64 -2.79
C SER A 114 -6.36 -15.82 -2.80
N GLY A 115 -7.03 -16.12 -1.71
CA GLY A 115 -7.94 -17.27 -1.55
C GLY A 115 -9.42 -16.98 -1.86
N GLY A 116 -9.80 -15.73 -2.11
CA GLY A 116 -11.20 -15.34 -2.31
C GLY A 116 -11.48 -13.94 -1.77
N THR A 117 -12.72 -13.66 -1.40
CA THR A 117 -13.03 -12.41 -0.71
C THR A 117 -12.58 -12.45 0.75
N VAL A 118 -12.28 -11.28 1.30
CA VAL A 118 -11.93 -11.13 2.72
C VAL A 118 -13.09 -11.60 3.60
N GLU A 119 -14.33 -11.26 3.22
CA GLU A 119 -15.53 -11.62 3.98
C GLU A 119 -15.78 -13.13 4.04
N GLU A 120 -15.62 -13.84 2.91
CA GLU A 120 -15.73 -15.30 2.87
C GLU A 120 -14.66 -16.02 3.67
N THR A 121 -13.46 -15.41 3.76
CA THR A 121 -12.31 -16.05 4.41
C THR A 121 -12.32 -15.85 5.94
N VAL A 122 -12.60 -14.64 6.42
CA VAL A 122 -12.50 -14.29 7.85
C VAL A 122 -13.77 -13.69 8.43
N GLY A 123 -14.84 -13.61 7.64
CA GLY A 123 -16.08 -12.96 8.05
C GLY A 123 -15.99 -11.45 7.96
N ARG A 124 -16.99 -10.79 8.53
CA ARG A 124 -17.10 -9.32 8.49
C ARG A 124 -15.85 -8.66 9.08
N ASN A 125 -15.16 -7.88 8.28
CA ASN A 125 -13.93 -7.19 8.65
C ASN A 125 -14.15 -5.66 8.64
N ASN A 126 -14.55 -5.09 9.78
CA ASN A 126 -14.64 -3.65 9.90
C ASN A 126 -13.27 -3.05 10.21
N VAL A 127 -12.54 -2.70 9.15
CA VAL A 127 -11.18 -2.14 9.24
C VAL A 127 -11.16 -0.85 10.07
N ALA A 128 -12.10 0.06 9.81
CA ALA A 128 -12.16 1.36 10.46
C ALA A 128 -12.36 1.23 11.98
N GLU A 129 -13.34 0.41 12.40
CA GLU A 129 -13.62 0.18 13.83
C GLU A 129 -12.43 -0.46 14.56
N ARG A 130 -11.73 -1.40 13.89
CA ARG A 130 -10.58 -2.06 14.49
C ARG A 130 -9.44 -1.07 14.77
N PHE A 131 -9.06 -0.24 13.81
CA PHE A 131 -8.03 0.78 14.01
C PHE A 131 -8.48 1.85 15.03
N ALA A 132 -9.74 2.26 15.00
CA ALA A 132 -10.29 3.19 16.00
C ALA A 132 -10.19 2.61 17.43
N ALA A 133 -10.48 1.32 17.62
CA ALA A 133 -10.34 0.64 18.91
C ALA A 133 -8.88 0.61 19.41
N PHE A 134 -7.90 0.62 18.50
CA PHE A 134 -6.47 0.75 18.83
C PHE A 134 -6.04 2.21 19.10
N GLY A 135 -6.95 3.19 18.97
CA GLY A 135 -6.67 4.60 19.24
C GLY A 135 -6.07 5.39 18.05
N TRP A 136 -6.21 4.85 16.84
CA TRP A 136 -5.79 5.55 15.62
C TRP A 136 -6.82 6.62 15.20
N HIS A 137 -6.35 7.66 14.51
CA HIS A 137 -7.22 8.54 13.74
C HIS A 137 -7.58 7.86 12.42
N VAL A 138 -8.88 7.72 12.17
CA VAL A 138 -9.39 6.95 11.03
C VAL A 138 -10.10 7.88 10.05
N GLN A 139 -9.82 7.73 8.78
CA GLN A 139 -10.55 8.34 7.69
C GLN A 139 -10.96 7.26 6.69
N GLU A 140 -12.15 7.37 6.11
CA GLU A 140 -12.62 6.50 5.03
C GLU A 140 -12.89 7.35 3.79
N ILE A 141 -12.33 6.94 2.64
CA ILE A 141 -12.40 7.69 1.39
C ILE A 141 -12.59 6.76 0.18
N SER A 142 -12.99 7.32 -0.96
CA SER A 142 -12.80 6.64 -2.23
C SER A 142 -11.32 6.61 -2.60
N GLY A 143 -10.74 5.42 -2.78
CA GLY A 143 -9.33 5.26 -3.14
C GLY A 143 -9.01 5.65 -4.59
N HIS A 144 -10.04 5.84 -5.42
CA HIS A 144 -9.89 6.29 -6.82
C HIS A 144 -10.09 7.79 -7.02
N ASP A 145 -10.37 8.54 -5.95
CA ASP A 145 -10.47 9.99 -5.97
C ASP A 145 -9.18 10.63 -5.46
N ILE A 146 -8.40 11.17 -6.37
CA ILE A 146 -7.09 11.79 -6.06
C ILE A 146 -7.23 12.99 -5.11
N ASP A 147 -8.30 13.76 -5.25
CA ASP A 147 -8.51 14.95 -4.40
C ASP A 147 -8.95 14.53 -2.99
N ALA A 148 -9.72 13.44 -2.85
CA ALA A 148 -10.02 12.83 -1.56
C ALA A 148 -8.74 12.32 -0.88
N VAL A 149 -7.85 11.64 -1.61
CA VAL A 149 -6.55 11.16 -1.10
C VAL A 149 -5.69 12.34 -0.62
N ARG A 150 -5.57 13.41 -1.42
CA ARG A 150 -4.80 14.61 -1.04
C ARG A 150 -5.36 15.27 0.21
N SER A 151 -6.68 15.42 0.27
CA SER A 151 -7.37 16.03 1.41
C SER A 151 -7.19 15.21 2.69
N ALA A 152 -7.30 13.88 2.60
CA ALA A 152 -7.09 12.98 3.73
C ALA A 152 -5.64 13.04 4.27
N VAL A 153 -4.65 13.10 3.37
CA VAL A 153 -3.24 13.29 3.78
C VAL A 153 -3.03 14.65 4.47
N ALA A 154 -3.61 15.72 3.93
CA ALA A 154 -3.49 17.04 4.54
C ALA A 154 -4.13 17.07 5.93
N ALA A 155 -5.31 16.47 6.10
CA ALA A 155 -5.98 16.34 7.40
C ALA A 155 -5.16 15.49 8.39
N ALA A 156 -4.61 14.36 7.94
CA ALA A 156 -3.75 13.52 8.78
C ALA A 156 -2.50 14.27 9.26
N LYS A 157 -1.88 15.08 8.41
CA LYS A 157 -0.70 15.89 8.79
C LYS A 157 -1.04 17.04 9.74
N ALA A 158 -2.28 17.51 9.76
CA ALA A 158 -2.71 18.57 10.66
C ALA A 158 -3.12 18.05 12.05
N GLU A 159 -3.50 16.79 12.15
CA GLU A 159 -3.86 16.12 13.40
C GLU A 159 -2.62 15.59 14.11
N THR A 160 -2.50 15.79 15.41
CA THR A 160 -1.33 15.37 16.19
C THR A 160 -1.70 14.40 17.30
N GLY A 161 -0.68 13.70 17.82
CA GLY A 161 -0.79 12.88 19.03
C GLY A 161 -1.29 11.46 18.81
N ARG A 162 -1.59 11.03 17.57
CA ARG A 162 -1.97 9.64 17.27
C ARG A 162 -1.64 9.28 15.81
N PRO A 163 -1.37 8.00 15.53
CA PRO A 163 -1.15 7.55 14.17
C PRO A 163 -2.43 7.61 13.34
N HIS A 164 -2.27 7.61 12.01
CA HIS A 164 -3.35 7.80 11.05
C HIS A 164 -3.53 6.58 10.17
N VAL A 165 -4.78 6.17 9.96
CA VAL A 165 -5.16 5.22 8.93
C VAL A 165 -6.18 5.87 7.98
N ILE A 166 -5.93 5.74 6.69
CA ILE A 166 -6.82 6.15 5.61
C ILE A 166 -7.28 4.88 4.91
N VAL A 167 -8.52 4.51 5.15
CA VAL A 167 -9.15 3.34 4.52
C VAL A 167 -9.70 3.78 3.18
N CYS A 168 -9.12 3.22 2.12
CA CYS A 168 -9.43 3.55 0.74
C CYS A 168 -10.36 2.49 0.15
N ASP A 169 -11.60 2.85 -0.15
CA ASP A 169 -12.50 1.99 -0.91
C ASP A 169 -12.03 1.92 -2.35
N CYS A 170 -11.57 0.74 -2.74
CA CYS A 170 -11.00 0.46 -4.05
C CYS A 170 -11.74 -0.64 -4.78
N VAL A 171 -11.68 -0.58 -6.10
CA VAL A 171 -12.08 -1.67 -6.99
C VAL A 171 -10.80 -2.34 -7.46
N LYS A 172 -10.64 -3.63 -7.14
CA LYS A 172 -9.51 -4.42 -7.65
C LYS A 172 -9.53 -4.43 -9.19
N GLY A 173 -8.39 -4.10 -9.83
CA GLY A 173 -8.28 -4.06 -11.28
C GLY A 173 -8.93 -2.84 -11.95
N LYS A 174 -9.24 -1.79 -11.19
CA LYS A 174 -9.90 -0.56 -11.66
C LYS A 174 -9.29 0.00 -12.94
N GLY A 175 -10.15 0.28 -13.93
CA GLY A 175 -9.79 0.87 -15.21
C GLY A 175 -9.58 -0.16 -16.33
N VAL A 176 -9.58 -1.46 -16.01
CA VAL A 176 -9.52 -2.53 -17.01
C VAL A 176 -10.71 -3.44 -16.84
N SER A 177 -11.67 -3.37 -17.75
CA SER A 177 -12.99 -3.96 -17.61
C SER A 177 -13.00 -5.46 -17.28
N PHE A 178 -12.10 -6.22 -17.88
CA PHE A 178 -11.98 -7.67 -17.65
C PHE A 178 -11.17 -8.04 -16.40
N MET A 179 -10.60 -7.03 -15.69
CA MET A 179 -9.84 -7.22 -14.43
C MET A 179 -10.63 -6.77 -13.20
N GLU A 180 -11.63 -5.90 -13.38
CA GLU A 180 -12.38 -5.33 -12.25
C GLU A 180 -13.09 -6.42 -11.44
N ASN A 181 -12.81 -6.46 -10.14
CA ASN A 181 -13.40 -7.41 -9.19
C ASN A 181 -13.18 -8.89 -9.52
N ASP A 182 -12.21 -9.21 -10.35
CA ASP A 182 -11.85 -10.60 -10.65
C ASP A 182 -10.55 -11.01 -9.93
N ASN A 183 -10.67 -11.98 -9.02
CA ASN A 183 -9.55 -12.48 -8.23
C ASN A 183 -8.51 -13.28 -9.05
N ALA A 184 -8.83 -13.74 -10.24
CA ALA A 184 -7.86 -14.39 -11.13
C ALA A 184 -6.68 -13.45 -11.43
N TRP A 185 -6.91 -12.14 -11.44
CA TRP A 185 -5.90 -11.11 -11.67
C TRP A 185 -5.06 -10.75 -10.43
N HIS A 186 -5.25 -11.44 -9.31
CA HIS A 186 -4.38 -11.23 -8.14
C HIS A 186 -2.89 -11.46 -8.48
N LYS A 187 -2.61 -12.38 -9.37
CA LYS A 187 -1.26 -12.72 -9.86
C LYS A 187 -1.24 -13.19 -11.33
N GLY A 188 -2.29 -12.87 -12.07
CA GLY A 188 -2.40 -13.19 -13.49
C GLY A 188 -1.43 -12.35 -14.33
N VAL A 189 -0.95 -12.93 -15.43
CA VAL A 189 -0.20 -12.21 -16.47
C VAL A 189 -1.09 -12.14 -17.70
N PRO A 190 -1.36 -10.95 -18.25
CA PRO A 190 -2.20 -10.82 -19.45
C PRO A 190 -1.52 -11.42 -20.68
N THR A 191 -2.32 -11.96 -21.59
CA THR A 191 -1.86 -12.26 -22.96
C THR A 191 -1.59 -10.97 -23.74
N ASP A 192 -0.96 -11.07 -24.90
CA ASP A 192 -0.71 -9.90 -25.76
C ASP A 192 -2.01 -9.20 -26.17
N GLU A 193 -3.08 -9.97 -26.46
CA GLU A 193 -4.39 -9.43 -26.81
C GLU A 193 -5.04 -8.71 -25.60
N GLN A 194 -4.95 -9.31 -24.42
CA GLN A 194 -5.43 -8.70 -23.17
C GLN A 194 -4.66 -7.46 -22.81
N TYR A 195 -3.33 -7.48 -22.99
CA TYR A 195 -2.49 -6.30 -22.78
C TYR A 195 -2.89 -5.16 -23.72
N ALA A 196 -3.07 -5.47 -25.04
CA ALA A 196 -3.51 -4.48 -26.00
C ALA A 196 -4.92 -3.93 -25.70
N ALA A 197 -5.82 -4.76 -25.17
CA ALA A 197 -7.15 -4.32 -24.75
C ALA A 197 -7.07 -3.39 -23.51
N ALA A 198 -6.33 -3.81 -22.47
CA ALA A 198 -6.12 -3.01 -21.26
C ALA A 198 -5.51 -1.64 -21.57
N LYS A 199 -4.51 -1.62 -22.47
CA LYS A 199 -3.87 -0.38 -22.90
C LYS A 199 -4.86 0.58 -23.55
N ARG A 200 -5.73 0.10 -24.44
CA ARG A 200 -6.77 0.95 -25.06
C ARG A 200 -7.76 1.50 -24.04
N GLU A 201 -8.16 0.70 -23.02
CA GLU A 201 -9.08 1.17 -21.98
C GLU A 201 -8.46 2.23 -21.06
N LEU A 202 -7.15 2.17 -20.83
CA LEU A 202 -6.43 3.10 -19.94
C LEU A 202 -5.99 4.40 -20.66
N GLU A 203 -5.81 4.36 -21.98
CA GLU A 203 -5.41 5.53 -22.77
C GLU A 203 -6.61 6.37 -23.24
N GLY A 204 -7.85 5.88 -23.10
CA GLY A 204 -9.10 6.59 -23.43
C GLY A 204 -9.42 6.55 -24.91
#